data_f5f1c8fa4b537120eb2d94d6e15e9d5a
#
_entry.id   f5f1c8fa4b537120eb2d94d6e15e9d5a
#
_cell.length_a   1.000
_cell.length_b   1.000
_cell.length_c   1.000
_cell.angle_alpha   90.00
_cell.angle_beta   90.00
_cell.angle_gamma   90.00
#
_symmetry.space_group_name_H-M   'P 1'
#
loop_
_entity.id
_entity.type
_entity.pdbx_description
1 polymer ?
#
loop_
_entity_poly.entity_id
_entity_poly.type
_entity_poly.pdbx_seq_one_letter_code
_entity_poly.pdbx_strand_id
1 'polypeptide(L)'
;MVFVSAPADPSTEQAAIGHDPAGPVEVSESELASRLRLAVTRLHRRLRQQTAGGLTPSQASALASIERLGSPTLGALAARESVQPPSMTRIVGALEALGYVSRVVDPDDRRVARVATTAEGQCVLQRGRTLKNAFLADQLHRLPDEDREDLGALTALLERLVERDDP
;
A
#
# COMPACT_ATOMS: atom_id res chain seq x y z
N MET A 1 81.14 -0.53 -38.78
CA MET A 1 81.65 0.82 -38.50
C MET A 1 80.43 1.63 -38.06
N VAL A 2 80.54 2.21 -36.86
CA VAL A 2 79.65 3.24 -36.27
C VAL A 2 78.38 2.69 -35.64
N PHE A 3 78.41 2.44 -34.35
CA PHE A 3 77.96 3.25 -33.22
C PHE A 3 76.65 4.01 -33.48
N VAL A 4 75.56 3.79 -32.64
CA VAL A 4 75.33 4.68 -31.55
C VAL A 4 74.05 4.22 -30.82
N SER A 5 74.18 3.93 -29.61
CA SER A 5 73.54 4.54 -28.43
C SER A 5 72.02 4.43 -28.31
N ALA A 6 71.60 3.67 -27.34
CA ALA A 6 70.41 3.92 -26.62
C ALA A 6 70.51 5.22 -25.76
N PRO A 7 69.43 5.86 -25.48
CA PRO A 7 69.07 5.97 -24.08
C PRO A 7 67.61 5.93 -23.74
N ALA A 8 67.46 5.60 -22.50
CA ALA A 8 66.54 6.12 -21.49
C ALA A 8 65.02 5.76 -21.59
N ASP A 9 64.73 4.92 -20.71
CA ASP A 9 63.52 4.73 -19.98
C ASP A 9 62.95 6.06 -19.40
N PRO A 10 61.68 6.30 -19.52
CA PRO A 10 61.00 7.09 -18.52
C PRO A 10 59.90 6.28 -17.84
N SER A 11 60.23 5.91 -16.64
CA SER A 11 59.34 5.99 -15.49
C SER A 11 57.86 5.65 -15.70
N THR A 12 57.55 4.46 -15.32
CA THR A 12 56.25 4.00 -14.89
C THR A 12 55.64 4.99 -13.87
N GLU A 13 54.78 5.84 -14.34
CA GLU A 13 53.87 6.59 -13.51
C GLU A 13 52.61 5.74 -13.34
N GLN A 14 52.68 4.92 -12.35
CA GLN A 14 51.55 4.14 -11.82
C GLN A 14 50.57 5.11 -11.16
N ALA A 15 49.62 5.61 -11.98
CA ALA A 15 48.47 6.32 -11.47
C ALA A 15 47.69 5.34 -10.56
N ALA A 16 47.86 5.50 -9.25
CA ALA A 16 47.04 4.91 -8.25
C ALA A 16 45.61 5.37 -8.50
N ILE A 17 44.79 4.48 -9.03
CA ILE A 17 43.33 4.63 -9.05
C ILE A 17 42.94 4.53 -7.58
N GLY A 18 42.76 5.71 -6.96
CA GLY A 18 42.18 5.81 -5.63
C GLY A 18 40.79 5.14 -5.63
N HIS A 19 40.71 3.99 -5.04
CA HIS A 19 39.47 3.37 -4.68
C HIS A 19 38.92 4.19 -3.53
N ASP A 20 38.10 5.18 -3.86
CA ASP A 20 37.31 5.94 -2.91
C ASP A 20 36.30 4.95 -2.29
N PRO A 21 36.39 4.60 -0.99
CA PRO A 21 35.40 3.75 -0.38
C PRO A 21 34.11 4.55 -0.41
N ALA A 22 33.13 4.06 -1.17
CA ALA A 22 31.80 4.62 -1.26
C ALA A 22 31.27 4.87 0.16
N GLY A 23 31.33 6.13 0.59
CA GLY A 23 30.61 6.59 1.76
C GLY A 23 29.13 6.21 1.64
N PRO A 24 28.38 6.20 2.73
CA PRO A 24 26.96 5.86 2.67
C PRO A 24 26.31 6.74 1.62
N VAL A 25 25.73 6.11 0.58
CA VAL A 25 24.99 6.82 -0.47
C VAL A 25 23.86 7.53 0.21
N GLU A 26 23.98 8.84 0.43
CA GLU A 26 22.90 9.66 0.95
C GLU A 26 21.76 9.65 -0.06
N VAL A 27 20.79 8.77 0.17
CA VAL A 27 19.57 8.69 -0.62
C VAL A 27 18.82 10.01 -0.40
N SER A 28 18.64 10.80 -1.46
CA SER A 28 17.90 12.05 -1.35
C SER A 28 16.47 11.79 -0.85
N GLU A 29 15.88 12.75 -0.11
CA GLU A 29 14.49 12.66 0.35
C GLU A 29 13.52 12.36 -0.80
N SER A 30 13.73 12.97 -1.97
CA SER A 30 12.91 12.75 -3.17
C SER A 30 13.01 11.31 -3.68
N GLU A 31 14.20 10.72 -3.67
CA GLU A 31 14.41 9.33 -4.08
C GLU A 31 13.79 8.38 -3.07
N LEU A 32 13.99 8.61 -1.79
CA LEU A 32 13.37 7.83 -0.71
C LEU A 32 11.84 7.87 -0.81
N ALA A 33 11.25 9.04 -0.99
CA ALA A 33 9.81 9.21 -1.19
C ALA A 33 9.29 8.43 -2.39
N SER A 34 10.02 8.47 -3.51
CA SER A 34 9.67 7.72 -4.73
C SER A 34 9.69 6.21 -4.52
N ARG A 35 10.73 5.70 -3.86
CA ARG A 35 10.88 4.27 -3.53
C ARG A 35 9.81 3.81 -2.57
N LEU A 36 9.54 4.58 -1.50
CA LEU A 36 8.50 4.29 -0.53
C LEU A 36 7.12 4.24 -1.18
N ARG A 37 6.77 5.26 -1.97
CA ARG A 37 5.51 5.30 -2.71
C ARG A 37 5.31 4.07 -3.59
N LEU A 38 6.34 3.65 -4.33
CA LEU A 38 6.27 2.46 -5.17
C LEU A 38 6.11 1.17 -4.37
N ALA A 39 6.85 1.03 -3.26
CA ALA A 39 6.77 -0.13 -2.37
C ALA A 39 5.36 -0.27 -1.76
N VAL A 40 4.83 0.82 -1.20
CA VAL A 40 3.48 0.88 -0.63
C VAL A 40 2.42 0.56 -1.69
N THR A 41 2.53 1.13 -2.89
CA THR A 41 1.58 0.87 -3.99
C THR A 41 1.59 -0.61 -4.41
N ARG A 42 2.76 -1.22 -4.52
CA ARG A 42 2.88 -2.65 -4.87
C ARG A 42 2.33 -3.56 -3.78
N LEU A 43 2.65 -3.27 -2.52
CA LEU A 43 2.13 -4.01 -1.37
C LEU A 43 0.61 -3.91 -1.29
N HIS A 44 0.07 -2.68 -1.39
CA HIS A 44 -1.37 -2.42 -1.41
C HIS A 44 -2.07 -3.23 -2.51
N ARG A 45 -1.52 -3.26 -3.74
CA ARG A 45 -2.08 -4.05 -4.84
C ARG A 45 -2.14 -5.53 -4.52
N ARG A 46 -1.09 -6.12 -3.91
CA ARG A 46 -1.09 -7.53 -3.49
C ARG A 46 -2.11 -7.81 -2.40
N LEU A 47 -2.21 -6.93 -1.40
CA LEU A 47 -3.21 -7.07 -0.33
C LEU A 47 -4.65 -6.93 -0.84
N ARG A 48 -4.90 -6.08 -1.84
CA ARG A 48 -6.22 -5.96 -2.46
C ARG A 48 -6.68 -7.24 -3.18
N GLN A 49 -5.77 -8.11 -3.58
CA GLN A 49 -6.12 -9.40 -4.18
C GLN A 49 -6.54 -10.44 -3.14
N GLN A 50 -6.22 -10.22 -1.84
CA GLN A 50 -6.62 -11.08 -0.73
C GLN A 50 -8.04 -10.70 -0.28
N THR A 51 -9.05 -11.15 -1.03
CA THR A 51 -10.47 -10.90 -0.73
C THR A 51 -11.17 -12.16 -0.25
N ALA A 52 -12.20 -11.99 0.58
CA ALA A 52 -13.07 -13.06 1.04
C ALA A 52 -14.46 -12.94 0.40
N GLY A 53 -15.25 -14.01 0.44
CA GLY A 53 -16.66 -14.00 0.02
C GLY A 53 -16.89 -13.76 -1.48
N GLY A 54 -15.91 -14.05 -2.34
CA GLY A 54 -16.03 -13.85 -3.79
C GLY A 54 -16.10 -12.39 -4.23
N LEU A 55 -15.76 -11.45 -3.33
CA LEU A 55 -15.79 -10.01 -3.63
C LEU A 55 -14.68 -9.62 -4.61
N THR A 56 -15.01 -8.73 -5.54
CA THR A 56 -13.98 -7.99 -6.28
C THR A 56 -13.25 -7.01 -5.35
N PRO A 57 -12.02 -6.58 -5.68
CA PRO A 57 -11.30 -5.58 -4.89
C PRO A 57 -12.08 -4.28 -4.64
N SER A 58 -12.86 -3.82 -5.63
CA SER A 58 -13.70 -2.61 -5.48
C SER A 58 -14.89 -2.83 -4.54
N GLN A 59 -15.52 -4.00 -4.58
CA GLN A 59 -16.59 -4.37 -3.65
C GLN A 59 -16.06 -4.49 -2.23
N ALA A 60 -14.89 -5.13 -2.03
CA ALA A 60 -14.26 -5.24 -0.71
C ALA A 60 -13.87 -3.86 -0.15
N SER A 61 -13.37 -2.95 -1.00
CA SER A 61 -13.05 -1.57 -0.61
C SER A 61 -14.31 -0.80 -0.19
N ALA A 62 -15.37 -0.84 -1.00
CA ALA A 62 -16.62 -0.17 -0.70
C ALA A 62 -17.27 -0.71 0.59
N LEU A 63 -17.29 -2.04 0.79
CA LEU A 63 -17.81 -2.65 2.02
C LEU A 63 -17.04 -2.21 3.26
N ALA A 64 -15.71 -2.14 3.18
CA ALA A 64 -14.86 -1.65 4.28
C ALA A 64 -15.09 -0.15 4.55
N SER A 65 -15.36 0.65 3.52
CA SER A 65 -15.68 2.07 3.69
C SER A 65 -17.07 2.28 4.28
N ILE A 66 -18.07 1.46 3.94
CA ILE A 66 -19.40 1.49 4.56
C ILE A 66 -19.27 1.19 6.06
N GLU A 67 -18.51 0.17 6.45
CA GLU A 67 -18.31 -0.17 7.88
C GLU A 67 -17.65 0.99 8.63
N ARG A 68 -16.59 1.60 8.07
CA ARG A 68 -15.83 2.67 8.72
C ARG A 68 -16.63 3.96 8.86
N LEU A 69 -17.43 4.32 7.86
CA LEU A 69 -18.22 5.54 7.84
C LEU A 69 -19.54 5.40 8.62
N GLY A 70 -19.93 4.19 9.02
CA GLY A 70 -21.18 3.96 9.77
C GLY A 70 -22.42 4.44 9.01
N SER A 71 -22.88 3.69 8.04
CA SER A 71 -24.09 3.99 7.25
C SER A 71 -24.01 5.28 6.39
N PRO A 72 -23.03 5.42 5.48
CA PRO A 72 -22.92 6.57 4.58
C PRO A 72 -24.04 6.62 3.54
N THR A 73 -24.24 7.80 2.95
CA THR A 73 -25.01 7.94 1.71
C THR A 73 -24.21 7.42 0.52
N LEU A 74 -24.88 7.08 -0.59
CA LEU A 74 -24.20 6.67 -1.83
C LEU A 74 -23.28 7.76 -2.38
N GLY A 75 -23.65 9.03 -2.24
CA GLY A 75 -22.83 10.16 -2.66
C GLY A 75 -21.53 10.28 -1.84
N ALA A 76 -21.63 10.20 -0.50
CA ALA A 76 -20.48 10.22 0.39
C ALA A 76 -19.54 9.03 0.11
N LEU A 77 -20.10 7.85 -0.14
CA LEU A 77 -19.32 6.66 -0.45
C LEU A 77 -18.62 6.78 -1.81
N ALA A 78 -19.27 7.33 -2.84
CA ALA A 78 -18.70 7.57 -4.16
C ALA A 78 -17.53 8.56 -4.09
N ALA A 79 -17.68 9.63 -3.33
CA ALA A 79 -16.63 10.61 -3.09
C ALA A 79 -15.43 9.98 -2.35
N ARG A 80 -15.70 9.21 -1.30
CA ARG A 80 -14.65 8.50 -0.52
C ARG A 80 -13.82 7.52 -1.35
N GLU A 81 -14.49 6.76 -2.23
CA GLU A 81 -13.85 5.76 -3.10
C GLU A 81 -13.32 6.37 -4.41
N SER A 82 -13.49 7.68 -4.62
CA SER A 82 -13.09 8.38 -5.85
C SER A 82 -13.66 7.75 -7.12
N VAL A 83 -14.93 7.32 -7.07
CA VAL A 83 -15.63 6.73 -8.20
C VAL A 83 -16.89 7.52 -8.56
N GLN A 84 -17.35 7.38 -9.81
CA GLN A 84 -18.58 8.04 -10.25
C GLN A 84 -19.82 7.43 -9.57
N PRO A 85 -20.82 8.24 -9.20
CA PRO A 85 -22.03 7.76 -8.51
C PRO A 85 -22.74 6.56 -9.17
N PRO A 86 -22.87 6.47 -10.52
CA PRO A 86 -23.46 5.29 -11.16
C PRO A 86 -22.67 4.00 -10.91
N SER A 87 -21.32 4.10 -10.85
CA SER A 87 -20.45 2.96 -10.55
C SER A 87 -20.62 2.51 -9.10
N MET A 88 -20.71 3.46 -8.16
CA MET A 88 -20.97 3.15 -6.76
C MET A 88 -22.33 2.50 -6.55
N THR A 89 -23.38 2.99 -7.24
CA THR A 89 -24.71 2.37 -7.19
C THR A 89 -24.66 0.90 -7.64
N ARG A 90 -23.89 0.58 -8.67
CA ARG A 90 -23.71 -0.81 -9.15
C ARG A 90 -22.96 -1.66 -8.14
N ILE A 91 -21.87 -1.12 -7.54
CA ILE A 91 -21.08 -1.82 -6.51
C ILE A 91 -21.96 -2.14 -5.29
N VAL A 92 -22.69 -1.15 -4.78
CA VAL A 92 -23.59 -1.34 -3.62
C VAL A 92 -24.72 -2.30 -3.95
N GLY A 93 -25.33 -2.20 -5.13
CA GLY A 93 -26.34 -3.15 -5.58
C GLY A 93 -25.86 -4.60 -5.61
N ALA A 94 -24.60 -4.82 -6.03
CA ALA A 94 -24.01 -6.16 -6.01
C ALA A 94 -23.73 -6.64 -4.55
N LEU A 95 -23.30 -5.75 -3.66
CA LEU A 95 -23.13 -6.08 -2.23
C LEU A 95 -24.46 -6.38 -1.54
N GLU A 96 -25.52 -5.65 -1.91
CA GLU A 96 -26.88 -5.87 -1.42
C GLU A 96 -27.43 -7.22 -1.89
N ALA A 97 -27.21 -7.58 -3.17
CA ALA A 97 -27.59 -8.89 -3.70
C ALA A 97 -26.86 -10.07 -3.02
N LEU A 98 -25.65 -9.83 -2.51
CA LEU A 98 -24.88 -10.79 -1.71
C LEU A 98 -25.30 -10.81 -0.23
N GLY A 99 -26.19 -9.90 0.20
CA GLY A 99 -26.62 -9.78 1.59
C GLY A 99 -25.61 -9.14 2.54
N TYR A 100 -24.54 -8.50 2.02
CA TYR A 100 -23.46 -7.91 2.84
C TYR A 100 -23.75 -6.49 3.28
N VAL A 101 -24.68 -5.81 2.62
CA VAL A 101 -25.18 -4.48 2.99
C VAL A 101 -26.68 -4.43 2.87
N SER A 102 -27.31 -3.50 3.58
CA SER A 102 -28.73 -3.17 3.48
C SER A 102 -28.91 -1.66 3.35
N ARG A 103 -30.02 -1.25 2.69
CA ARG A 103 -30.44 0.15 2.67
C ARG A 103 -31.23 0.45 3.92
N VAL A 104 -30.90 1.56 4.56
CA VAL A 104 -31.63 2.09 5.70
C VAL A 104 -32.08 3.51 5.38
N VAL A 105 -33.25 3.89 5.87
CA VAL A 105 -33.77 5.25 5.71
C VAL A 105 -33.05 6.15 6.72
N ASP A 106 -32.63 7.32 6.26
CA ASP A 106 -32.04 8.31 7.16
C ASP A 106 -33.07 8.73 8.22
N PRO A 107 -32.73 8.76 9.51
CA PRO A 107 -33.65 9.13 10.58
C PRO A 107 -34.10 10.60 10.50
N ASP A 108 -33.24 11.48 9.97
CA ASP A 108 -33.50 12.93 9.93
C ASP A 108 -34.14 13.36 8.60
N ASP A 109 -33.83 12.67 7.49
CA ASP A 109 -34.43 12.94 6.17
C ASP A 109 -34.80 11.62 5.44
N ARG A 110 -36.06 11.28 5.50
CA ARG A 110 -36.62 10.08 4.84
C ARG A 110 -36.42 10.00 3.32
N ARG A 111 -35.97 11.09 2.67
CA ARG A 111 -35.66 11.12 1.24
C ARG A 111 -34.23 10.59 0.98
N VAL A 112 -33.41 10.49 2.01
CA VAL A 112 -32.02 10.05 1.92
C VAL A 112 -31.95 8.57 2.28
N ALA A 113 -31.39 7.76 1.37
CA ALA A 113 -31.06 6.37 1.65
C ALA A 113 -29.59 6.27 2.06
N ARG A 114 -29.36 5.61 3.18
CA ARG A 114 -28.02 5.23 3.67
C ARG A 114 -27.76 3.76 3.42
N VAL A 115 -26.52 3.35 3.48
CA VAL A 115 -26.11 1.96 3.28
C VAL A 115 -25.40 1.48 4.55
N ALA A 116 -25.91 0.42 5.17
CA ALA A 116 -25.33 -0.17 6.38
C ALA A 116 -24.77 -1.57 6.11
N THR A 117 -23.69 -1.93 6.79
CA THR A 117 -23.14 -3.30 6.74
C THR A 117 -24.02 -4.24 7.54
N THR A 118 -24.32 -5.42 7.01
CA THR A 118 -25.03 -6.51 7.72
C THR A 118 -24.04 -7.33 8.58
N ALA A 119 -24.55 -8.21 9.42
CA ALA A 119 -23.73 -9.18 10.16
C ALA A 119 -22.90 -10.08 9.22
N GLU A 120 -23.48 -10.50 8.10
CA GLU A 120 -22.79 -11.24 7.04
C GLU A 120 -21.65 -10.41 6.43
N GLY A 121 -21.92 -9.15 6.13
CA GLY A 121 -20.91 -8.21 5.60
C GLY A 121 -19.74 -8.03 6.57
N GLN A 122 -20.01 -7.89 7.86
CA GLN A 122 -18.97 -7.81 8.91
C GLN A 122 -18.14 -9.09 8.97
N CYS A 123 -18.78 -10.26 8.89
CA CYS A 123 -18.10 -11.55 8.87
C CYS A 123 -17.14 -11.67 7.66
N VAL A 124 -17.59 -11.25 6.47
CA VAL A 124 -16.76 -11.26 5.25
C VAL A 124 -15.59 -10.29 5.35
N LEU A 125 -15.79 -9.10 5.91
CA LEU A 125 -14.71 -8.14 6.17
C LEU A 125 -13.66 -8.72 7.12
N GLN A 126 -14.09 -9.35 8.20
CA GLN A 126 -13.18 -9.98 9.15
C GLN A 126 -12.38 -11.11 8.51
N ARG A 127 -13.01 -11.97 7.71
CA ARG A 127 -12.30 -13.00 6.92
C ARG A 127 -11.28 -12.38 5.98
N GLY A 128 -11.63 -11.28 5.31
CA GLY A 128 -10.71 -10.54 4.43
C GLY A 128 -9.50 -9.98 5.18
N ARG A 129 -9.69 -9.45 6.41
CA ARG A 129 -8.58 -9.01 7.30
C ARG A 129 -7.67 -10.19 7.66
N THR A 130 -8.27 -11.32 8.05
CA THR A 130 -7.51 -12.54 8.37
C THR A 130 -6.66 -13.03 7.20
N LEU A 131 -7.20 -13.05 5.97
CA LEU A 131 -6.46 -13.44 4.77
C LEU A 131 -5.28 -12.50 4.48
N LYS A 132 -5.47 -11.19 4.61
CA LYS A 132 -4.40 -10.19 4.44
C LYS A 132 -3.31 -10.35 5.49
N ASN A 133 -3.68 -10.56 6.74
CA ASN A 133 -2.74 -10.78 7.82
C ASN A 133 -1.97 -12.10 7.65
N ALA A 134 -2.63 -13.17 7.25
CA ALA A 134 -1.99 -14.45 6.95
C ALA A 134 -1.00 -14.33 5.78
N PHE A 135 -1.37 -13.60 4.71
CA PHE A 135 -0.48 -13.32 3.60
C PHE A 135 0.77 -12.54 4.06
N LEU A 136 0.60 -11.49 4.87
CA LEU A 136 1.72 -10.72 5.39
C LEU A 136 2.59 -11.55 6.32
N ALA A 137 2.00 -12.33 7.22
CA ALA A 137 2.73 -13.20 8.14
C ALA A 137 3.60 -14.22 7.38
N ASP A 138 3.09 -14.82 6.30
CA ASP A 138 3.86 -15.71 5.43
C ASP A 138 5.06 -14.98 4.78
N GLN A 139 4.88 -13.74 4.32
CA GLN A 139 5.98 -12.96 3.76
C GLN A 139 7.02 -12.60 4.83
N LEU A 140 6.59 -12.19 6.03
CA LEU A 140 7.47 -11.85 7.15
C LEU A 140 8.27 -13.06 7.64
N HIS A 141 7.65 -14.24 7.65
CA HIS A 141 8.33 -15.47 8.08
C HIS A 141 9.51 -15.86 7.18
N ARG A 142 9.54 -15.38 5.94
CA ARG A 142 10.62 -15.64 4.96
C ARG A 142 11.78 -14.67 5.09
N LEU A 143 11.64 -13.63 5.90
CA LEU A 143 12.71 -12.65 6.12
C LEU A 143 13.67 -13.13 7.23
N PRO A 144 14.95 -12.75 7.14
CA PRO A 144 15.87 -12.83 8.25
C PRO A 144 15.33 -12.09 9.48
N ASP A 145 15.76 -12.48 10.69
CA ASP A 145 15.28 -11.87 11.94
C ASP A 145 15.62 -10.38 12.01
N GLU A 146 16.80 -9.98 11.55
CA GLU A 146 17.26 -8.59 11.48
C GLU A 146 16.31 -7.72 10.61
N ASP A 147 16.01 -8.18 9.39
CA ASP A 147 15.07 -7.47 8.48
C ASP A 147 13.66 -7.36 9.08
N ARG A 148 13.27 -8.32 9.92
CA ARG A 148 11.97 -8.34 10.59
C ARG A 148 11.90 -7.31 11.72
N GLU A 149 13.00 -7.14 12.46
CA GLU A 149 13.12 -6.09 13.48
C GLU A 149 13.11 -4.70 12.85
N ASP A 150 13.85 -4.51 11.75
CA ASP A 150 13.85 -3.25 10.98
C ASP A 150 12.48 -2.89 10.45
N LEU A 151 11.72 -3.88 9.94
CA LEU A 151 10.33 -3.67 9.52
C LEU A 151 9.42 -3.26 10.68
N GLY A 152 9.64 -3.79 11.88
CA GLY A 152 8.92 -3.37 13.09
C GLY A 152 9.15 -1.90 13.39
N ALA A 153 10.41 -1.44 13.36
CA ALA A 153 10.76 -0.04 13.56
C ALA A 153 10.18 0.86 12.44
N LEU A 154 10.25 0.42 11.18
CA LEU A 154 9.68 1.14 10.03
C LEU A 154 8.15 1.26 10.14
N THR A 155 7.46 0.23 10.61
CA THR A 155 6.00 0.26 10.80
C THR A 155 5.60 1.39 11.74
N ALA A 156 6.27 1.54 12.89
CA ALA A 156 6.02 2.63 13.83
C ALA A 156 6.29 4.02 13.23
N LEU A 157 7.28 4.13 12.32
CA LEU A 157 7.53 5.37 11.57
C LEU A 157 6.41 5.69 10.58
N LEU A 158 5.92 4.68 9.86
CA LEU A 158 4.82 4.85 8.89
C LEU A 158 3.50 5.23 9.58
N GLU A 159 3.21 4.65 10.74
CA GLU A 159 2.04 5.02 11.56
C GLU A 159 2.09 6.50 11.93
N ARG A 160 3.22 6.99 12.47
CA ARG A 160 3.40 8.41 12.79
C ARG A 160 3.30 9.34 11.57
N LEU A 161 3.74 8.87 10.40
CA LEU A 161 3.67 9.64 9.16
C LEU A 161 2.21 9.85 8.72
N VAL A 162 1.37 8.82 8.89
CA VAL A 162 -0.05 8.85 8.50
C VAL A 162 -0.89 9.62 9.53
N GLU A 163 -0.60 9.50 10.83
CA GLU A 163 -1.34 10.18 11.90
C GLU A 163 -1.18 11.71 11.87
N ARG A 164 -0.09 12.22 11.32
CA ARG A 164 0.16 13.69 11.23
C ARG A 164 -0.75 14.41 10.24
N ASP A 165 -1.41 13.69 9.34
CA ASP A 165 -2.27 14.22 8.28
C ASP A 165 -3.77 14.02 8.56
N ASP A 166 -4.16 13.48 9.73
CA ASP A 166 -5.56 13.34 10.13
C ASP A 166 -5.94 14.61 10.96
N PRO A 167 -6.76 15.56 10.39
CA PRO A 167 -7.13 16.81 11.05
C PRO A 167 -8.17 16.61 12.14
#